data_267603f1524ed879c244c2360e6285af
#
_entry.id   267603f1524ed879c244c2360e6285af
#
_cell.length_a   1.000
_cell.length_b   1.000
_cell.length_c   1.000
_cell.angle_alpha   90.00
_cell.angle_beta   90.00
_cell.angle_gamma   90.00
#
_symmetry.space_group_name_H-M   'P 1'
#
loop_
_entity.id
_entity.type
_entity.pdbx_description
1 polymer ?
#
loop_
_entity_poly.entity_id
_entity_poly.type
_entity_poly.pdbx_seq_one_letter_code
_entity_poly.pdbx_strand_id
1 'polypeptide(L)'
;MAQKQEKEVTPVVKAEEFKKKFDYENSEKVLELSHVKQYFRFKSGDVKYLKAVHDVSFSVYKGEVFGLVGESGCGKTTTGRDIMKLYPLTSGDIWLDGIRISAGTRWNEKEIKWTNVRAQEKIKEIEEKKKKAADDIRAEFEEAFGVQFKVNALKDEADSSKHAYYDKYVKAMQPLDEEIASIKAHQKEVHDEQMEKIKQAKYDDKHYNKNIALHEMKLVNEKYKDLLAKINSGAELNETEKAQHEEYKKELEKAKHTTLANKVQMIFQDPIASLNPRMTVRNIIAEGLVINGVHDKEFINNEVARVLKLVGLVPEHANRYPHEFSGGQRQRIGIARSIIMNPELIVADEPVSALDVSVQAQVINLLNDLRNTLGLTIIFIAHNLSVVKYFCDRIAVMFYGNLVELASADELFAHPLHPYTKSLLSAVPFPDPIIEKSRKRISYDPTKDHDYSKQRPTWREIVPGHFVRCNDEEELKYKKGLKK
;
A
#
# COMPACT_ATOMS: atom_id res chain seq x y z
N MET A 1 -25.24 -57.28 25.93
CA MET A 1 -25.06 -55.91 26.49
C MET A 1 -24.02 -55.21 25.65
N ALA A 2 -24.47 -54.43 24.68
CA ALA A 2 -23.61 -53.64 23.81
C ALA A 2 -23.66 -52.16 24.28
N GLN A 3 -22.57 -51.67 24.83
CA GLN A 3 -22.42 -50.26 25.19
C GLN A 3 -22.35 -49.43 23.93
N LYS A 4 -23.33 -48.58 23.70
CA LYS A 4 -23.30 -47.49 22.76
C LYS A 4 -22.31 -46.46 23.30
N GLN A 5 -21.15 -46.26 22.63
CA GLN A 5 -20.35 -45.08 22.77
C GLN A 5 -21.07 -43.92 22.09
N GLU A 6 -21.57 -42.99 22.86
CA GLU A 6 -22.01 -41.68 22.40
C GLU A 6 -20.78 -40.92 21.90
N LYS A 7 -20.75 -40.63 20.59
CA LYS A 7 -19.80 -39.69 20.00
C LYS A 7 -20.19 -38.30 20.52
N GLU A 8 -19.33 -37.70 21.33
CA GLU A 8 -19.39 -36.29 21.63
C GLU A 8 -19.36 -35.51 20.31
N VAL A 9 -20.50 -34.93 19.97
CA VAL A 9 -20.62 -33.96 18.87
C VAL A 9 -20.05 -32.66 19.40
N THR A 10 -18.86 -32.32 18.95
CA THR A 10 -18.26 -30.99 19.17
C THR A 10 -19.30 -29.94 18.78
N PRO A 11 -19.63 -28.96 19.64
CA PRO A 11 -20.65 -27.98 19.32
C PRO A 11 -20.19 -27.18 18.08
N VAL A 12 -21.04 -27.15 17.07
CA VAL A 12 -20.90 -26.25 15.93
C VAL A 12 -21.09 -24.84 16.48
N VAL A 13 -20.00 -24.17 16.73
CA VAL A 13 -19.99 -22.74 17.12
C VAL A 13 -20.68 -21.97 15.99
N LYS A 14 -21.80 -21.33 16.34
CA LYS A 14 -22.57 -20.53 15.36
C LYS A 14 -21.68 -19.46 14.76
N ALA A 15 -21.66 -19.37 13.44
CA ALA A 15 -20.86 -18.42 12.66
C ALA A 15 -21.06 -16.95 13.06
N GLU A 16 -22.10 -16.63 13.80
CA GLU A 16 -22.42 -15.29 14.31
C GLU A 16 -21.55 -14.82 15.48
N GLU A 17 -20.92 -15.73 16.25
CA GLU A 17 -20.03 -15.36 17.37
C GLU A 17 -18.63 -14.96 16.93
N PHE A 18 -18.24 -15.19 15.68
CA PHE A 18 -16.89 -14.91 15.17
C PHE A 18 -16.68 -13.51 14.58
N LYS A 19 -17.76 -12.73 14.37
CA LYS A 19 -17.63 -11.38 13.83
C LYS A 19 -17.59 -10.34 14.95
N LYS A 20 -16.45 -10.21 15.61
CA LYS A 20 -16.14 -9.00 16.37
C LYS A 20 -16.10 -7.85 15.37
N LYS A 21 -17.10 -6.94 15.43
CA LYS A 21 -17.15 -5.76 14.56
C LYS A 21 -15.85 -4.98 14.76
N PHE A 22 -15.03 -4.88 13.72
CA PHE A 22 -13.76 -4.19 13.79
C PHE A 22 -14.01 -2.68 13.87
N ASP A 23 -13.42 -2.01 14.86
CA ASP A 23 -13.57 -0.56 15.07
C ASP A 23 -12.45 0.20 14.34
N TYR A 24 -12.73 0.62 13.12
CA TYR A 24 -11.76 1.32 12.26
C TYR A 24 -11.42 2.74 12.75
N GLU A 25 -12.32 3.38 13.52
CA GLU A 25 -12.12 4.75 13.97
C GLU A 25 -11.09 4.82 15.11
N ASN A 26 -11.06 3.77 15.95
CA ASN A 26 -10.16 3.70 17.11
C ASN A 26 -8.97 2.75 16.92
N SER A 27 -8.86 2.08 15.77
CA SER A 27 -7.79 1.12 15.53
C SER A 27 -6.54 1.79 14.98
N GLU A 28 -5.37 1.36 15.47
CA GLU A 28 -4.06 1.80 15.01
C GLU A 28 -3.77 1.31 13.60
N LYS A 29 -3.28 2.19 12.72
CA LYS A 29 -2.85 1.84 11.37
C LYS A 29 -1.47 1.18 11.43
N VAL A 30 -1.38 -0.06 10.93
CA VAL A 30 -0.12 -0.78 10.79
C VAL A 30 0.52 -0.52 9.42
N LEU A 31 -0.30 -0.53 8.37
CA LEU A 31 0.20 -0.33 7.00
C LEU A 31 -0.62 0.74 6.28
N GLU A 32 0.07 1.58 5.51
CA GLU A 32 -0.56 2.55 4.63
C GLU A 32 0.13 2.59 3.27
N LEU A 33 -0.64 2.42 2.20
CA LEU A 33 -0.22 2.62 0.83
C LEU A 33 -0.78 3.95 0.34
N SER A 34 0.07 4.81 -0.21
CA SER A 34 -0.33 6.11 -0.75
C SER A 34 0.11 6.23 -2.20
N HIS A 35 -0.87 6.28 -3.12
CA HIS A 35 -0.68 6.46 -4.56
C HIS A 35 0.36 5.51 -5.18
N VAL A 36 0.43 4.27 -4.69
CA VAL A 36 1.41 3.27 -5.11
C VAL A 36 1.23 2.91 -6.58
N LYS A 37 2.34 2.97 -7.32
CA LYS A 37 2.43 2.60 -8.73
C LYS A 37 3.62 1.70 -8.95
N GLN A 38 3.38 0.53 -9.55
CA GLN A 38 4.43 -0.41 -9.97
C GLN A 38 4.32 -0.70 -11.45
N TYR A 39 5.32 -0.24 -12.22
CA TYR A 39 5.38 -0.39 -13.66
C TYR A 39 6.64 -1.15 -14.05
N PHE A 40 6.44 -2.26 -14.74
CA PHE A 40 7.55 -3.04 -15.28
C PHE A 40 7.86 -2.60 -16.72
N ARG A 41 9.14 -2.35 -16.98
CA ARG A 41 9.63 -1.99 -18.31
C ARG A 41 9.91 -3.26 -19.09
N PHE A 42 9.39 -3.37 -20.31
CA PHE A 42 9.78 -4.42 -21.22
C PHE A 42 10.17 -3.83 -22.57
N LYS A 43 11.15 -4.47 -23.21
CA LYS A 43 11.65 -4.09 -24.54
C LYS A 43 10.93 -4.91 -25.60
N SER A 44 10.11 -4.27 -26.41
CA SER A 44 9.50 -4.86 -27.61
C SER A 44 9.34 -3.71 -28.61
N GLY A 45 10.41 -3.40 -29.36
CA GLY A 45 10.47 -2.21 -30.20
C GLY A 45 10.55 -0.93 -29.36
N ASP A 46 9.51 -0.10 -29.39
CA ASP A 46 9.38 1.05 -28.49
C ASP A 46 9.24 0.61 -27.03
N VAL A 47 9.77 1.43 -26.12
CA VAL A 47 9.73 1.15 -24.68
C VAL A 47 8.29 1.15 -24.19
N LYS A 48 7.79 -0.04 -23.85
CA LYS A 48 6.45 -0.22 -23.26
C LYS A 48 6.55 -0.49 -21.76
N TYR A 49 5.52 -0.08 -21.02
CA TYR A 49 5.39 -0.32 -19.59
C TYR A 49 4.13 -1.12 -19.29
N LEU A 50 4.28 -2.23 -18.57
CA LEU A 50 3.19 -2.94 -17.94
C LEU A 50 2.86 -2.22 -16.63
N LYS A 51 1.67 -1.65 -16.52
CA LYS A 51 1.17 -1.00 -15.32
C LYS A 51 0.53 -2.05 -14.41
N ALA A 52 1.34 -2.77 -13.67
CA ALA A 52 0.86 -3.87 -12.83
C ALA A 52 0.06 -3.35 -11.61
N VAL A 53 0.49 -2.24 -11.01
CA VAL A 53 -0.23 -1.50 -9.96
C VAL A 53 -0.30 -0.04 -10.39
N HIS A 54 -1.49 0.57 -10.33
CA HIS A 54 -1.71 1.91 -10.84
C HIS A 54 -2.60 2.73 -9.90
N ASP A 55 -1.95 3.57 -9.07
CA ASP A 55 -2.61 4.49 -8.16
C ASP A 55 -3.44 3.79 -7.06
N VAL A 56 -2.79 2.85 -6.36
CA VAL A 56 -3.40 2.09 -5.27
C VAL A 56 -3.13 2.79 -3.94
N SER A 57 -4.21 3.07 -3.20
CA SER A 57 -4.17 3.68 -1.87
C SER A 57 -5.14 2.99 -0.93
N PHE A 58 -4.65 2.49 0.20
CA PHE A 58 -5.45 1.93 1.28
C PHE A 58 -4.64 1.86 2.58
N SER A 59 -5.32 1.71 3.70
CA SER A 59 -4.70 1.47 5.00
C SER A 59 -5.16 0.12 5.55
N VAL A 60 -4.30 -0.55 6.35
CA VAL A 60 -4.59 -1.78 7.07
C VAL A 60 -4.38 -1.51 8.56
N TYR A 61 -5.31 -1.97 9.39
CA TYR A 61 -5.32 -1.70 10.82
C TYR A 61 -4.83 -2.91 11.62
N LYS A 62 -4.36 -2.66 12.84
CA LYS A 62 -3.81 -3.68 13.73
C LYS A 62 -4.83 -4.78 14.03
N GLY A 63 -4.44 -6.03 13.83
CA GLY A 63 -5.29 -7.19 14.02
C GLY A 63 -6.38 -7.37 12.97
N GLU A 64 -6.38 -6.59 11.88
CA GLU A 64 -7.32 -6.72 10.76
C GLU A 64 -6.93 -7.86 9.82
N VAL A 65 -7.94 -8.50 9.24
CA VAL A 65 -7.78 -9.32 8.02
C VAL A 65 -8.31 -8.51 6.83
N PHE A 66 -7.39 -7.96 6.04
CA PHE A 66 -7.68 -7.16 4.87
C PHE A 66 -7.64 -8.02 3.60
N GLY A 67 -8.76 -8.18 2.93
CA GLY A 67 -8.88 -8.94 1.68
C GLY A 67 -8.49 -8.11 0.46
N LEU A 68 -7.62 -8.64 -0.40
CA LEU A 68 -7.29 -8.06 -1.70
C LEU A 68 -7.72 -9.03 -2.79
N VAL A 69 -8.78 -8.71 -3.54
CA VAL A 69 -9.43 -9.62 -4.48
C VAL A 69 -9.49 -9.07 -5.91
N GLY A 70 -9.69 -9.95 -6.87
CA GLY A 70 -9.81 -9.62 -8.30
C GLY A 70 -9.33 -10.78 -9.16
N GLU A 71 -9.48 -10.66 -10.49
CA GLU A 71 -9.04 -11.68 -11.44
C GLU A 71 -7.51 -11.88 -11.44
N SER A 72 -7.06 -13.02 -11.98
CA SER A 72 -5.63 -13.29 -12.16
C SER A 72 -4.98 -12.21 -13.03
N GLY A 73 -3.79 -11.75 -12.64
CA GLY A 73 -3.07 -10.69 -13.37
C GLY A 73 -3.52 -9.26 -13.08
N CYS A 74 -4.51 -9.00 -12.22
CA CYS A 74 -4.95 -7.63 -11.91
C CYS A 74 -4.00 -6.84 -10.96
N GLY A 75 -2.89 -7.43 -10.47
CA GLY A 75 -1.88 -6.73 -9.69
C GLY A 75 -1.80 -7.08 -8.20
N LYS A 76 -2.65 -7.97 -7.66
CA LYS A 76 -2.70 -8.35 -6.23
C LYS A 76 -1.35 -8.83 -5.67
N THR A 77 -0.79 -9.87 -6.27
CA THR A 77 0.51 -10.42 -5.90
C THR A 77 1.63 -9.38 -6.02
N THR A 78 1.56 -8.51 -7.04
CA THR A 78 2.53 -7.41 -7.20
C THR A 78 2.41 -6.45 -6.03
N THR A 79 1.20 -6.04 -5.64
CA THR A 79 0.97 -5.19 -4.46
C THR A 79 1.51 -5.83 -3.18
N GLY A 80 1.27 -7.13 -2.97
CA GLY A 80 1.86 -7.86 -1.84
C GLY A 80 3.38 -7.85 -1.83
N ARG A 81 4.00 -8.02 -3.00
CA ARG A 81 5.47 -7.97 -3.16
C ARG A 81 6.05 -6.57 -3.01
N ASP A 82 5.30 -5.53 -3.39
CA ASP A 82 5.67 -4.12 -3.15
C ASP A 82 5.70 -3.81 -1.65
N ILE A 83 4.73 -4.34 -0.87
CA ILE A 83 4.69 -4.22 0.60
C ILE A 83 5.92 -4.91 1.23
N MET A 84 6.30 -6.08 0.72
CA MET A 84 7.51 -6.80 1.14
C MET A 84 8.81 -6.12 0.65
N LYS A 85 8.71 -5.02 -0.09
CA LYS A 85 9.85 -4.33 -0.72
C LYS A 85 10.71 -5.25 -1.61
N LEU A 86 10.09 -6.21 -2.30
CA LEU A 86 10.76 -7.08 -3.26
C LEU A 86 11.02 -6.38 -4.61
N TYR A 87 10.32 -5.27 -4.88
CA TYR A 87 10.52 -4.41 -6.04
C TYR A 87 10.71 -2.95 -5.60
N PRO A 88 11.57 -2.19 -6.30
CA PRO A 88 11.63 -0.74 -6.11
C PRO A 88 10.36 -0.12 -6.69
N LEU A 89 9.67 0.71 -5.91
CA LEU A 89 8.45 1.38 -6.37
C LEU A 89 8.72 2.33 -7.54
N THR A 90 7.79 2.35 -8.49
CA THR A 90 7.82 3.34 -9.56
C THR A 90 7.40 4.72 -9.05
N SER A 91 6.36 4.79 -8.20
CA SER A 91 5.84 6.02 -7.61
C SER A 91 4.96 5.72 -6.42
N GLY A 92 4.75 6.71 -5.54
CA GLY A 92 3.97 6.57 -4.32
C GLY A 92 4.81 6.07 -3.16
N ASP A 93 4.16 5.88 -2.01
CA ASP A 93 4.81 5.58 -0.74
C ASP A 93 4.13 4.40 -0.04
N ILE A 94 4.92 3.60 0.69
CA ILE A 94 4.42 2.57 1.62
C ILE A 94 4.97 2.89 2.99
N TRP A 95 4.08 2.91 3.97
CA TRP A 95 4.36 3.19 5.38
C TRP A 95 3.99 2.00 6.24
N LEU A 96 4.85 1.63 7.18
CA LEU A 96 4.63 0.62 8.21
C LEU A 96 4.82 1.29 9.57
N ASP A 97 3.82 1.25 10.44
CA ASP A 97 3.82 1.93 11.76
C ASP A 97 4.25 3.41 11.67
N GLY A 98 3.79 4.12 10.63
CA GLY A 98 4.16 5.50 10.38
C GLY A 98 5.58 5.71 9.85
N ILE A 99 6.34 4.65 9.56
CA ILE A 99 7.68 4.70 8.98
C ILE A 99 7.59 4.44 7.48
N ARG A 100 8.15 5.32 6.65
CA ARG A 100 8.23 5.09 5.22
C ARG A 100 9.24 3.98 4.93
N ILE A 101 8.73 2.83 4.48
CA ILE A 101 9.54 1.66 4.13
C ILE A 101 9.91 1.60 2.66
N SER A 102 9.08 2.18 1.79
CA SER A 102 9.34 2.22 0.34
C SER A 102 8.80 3.50 -0.27
N ALA A 103 9.54 4.06 -1.24
CA ALA A 103 9.16 5.29 -1.92
C ALA A 103 9.58 5.29 -3.39
N GLY A 104 8.66 5.70 -4.28
CA GLY A 104 8.93 5.88 -5.70
C GLY A 104 8.89 7.36 -6.08
N THR A 105 9.91 7.88 -6.78
CA THR A 105 10.08 9.30 -7.06
C THR A 105 9.63 9.74 -8.45
N ARG A 106 9.23 8.82 -9.32
CA ARG A 106 8.94 9.12 -10.73
C ARG A 106 7.82 10.13 -10.94
N TRP A 107 6.85 10.20 -10.02
CA TRP A 107 5.79 11.20 -10.10
C TRP A 107 6.33 12.61 -9.84
N ASN A 108 7.14 12.78 -8.81
CA ASN A 108 7.77 14.04 -8.44
C ASN A 108 8.70 14.55 -9.58
N GLU A 109 9.50 13.64 -10.16
CA GLU A 109 10.36 13.94 -11.33
C GLU A 109 9.53 14.39 -12.55
N LYS A 110 8.36 13.77 -12.78
CA LYS A 110 7.43 14.19 -13.84
C LYS A 110 6.80 15.54 -13.55
N GLU A 111 6.42 15.82 -12.32
CA GLU A 111 5.83 17.11 -11.95
C GLU A 111 6.81 18.24 -12.18
N ILE A 112 8.08 18.10 -11.80
CA ILE A 112 9.14 19.05 -12.14
C ILE A 112 9.21 19.24 -13.66
N LYS A 113 9.30 18.15 -14.41
CA LYS A 113 9.40 18.19 -15.86
C LYS A 113 8.23 18.93 -16.52
N TRP A 114 6.99 18.57 -16.14
CA TRP A 114 5.79 19.14 -16.74
C TRP A 114 5.56 20.60 -16.32
N THR A 115 5.92 20.97 -15.10
CA THR A 115 5.90 22.37 -14.65
C THR A 115 6.89 23.20 -15.47
N ASN A 116 8.10 22.67 -15.73
CA ASN A 116 9.08 23.32 -16.60
C ASN A 116 8.56 23.52 -18.03
N VAL A 117 7.93 22.49 -18.62
CA VAL A 117 7.38 22.58 -19.99
C VAL A 117 6.27 23.62 -20.05
N ARG A 118 5.29 23.56 -19.11
CA ARG A 118 4.18 24.54 -19.05
C ARG A 118 4.67 25.98 -18.83
N ALA A 119 5.69 26.14 -17.97
CA ALA A 119 6.29 27.46 -17.73
C ALA A 119 6.97 27.99 -18.99
N GLN A 120 7.74 27.18 -19.71
CA GLN A 120 8.40 27.57 -20.95
C GLN A 120 7.39 27.96 -22.05
N GLU A 121 6.31 27.19 -22.22
CA GLU A 121 5.24 27.50 -23.19
C GLU A 121 4.59 28.85 -22.88
N LYS A 122 4.21 29.10 -21.61
CA LYS A 122 3.62 30.38 -21.21
C LYS A 122 4.59 31.56 -21.36
N ILE A 123 5.87 31.39 -20.98
CA ILE A 123 6.88 32.43 -21.14
C ILE A 123 7.04 32.78 -22.62
N LYS A 124 7.06 31.78 -23.50
CA LYS A 124 7.17 32.04 -24.96
C LYS A 124 5.96 32.82 -25.49
N GLU A 125 4.74 32.47 -25.07
CA GLU A 125 3.55 33.24 -25.43
C GLU A 125 3.63 34.71 -24.97
N ILE A 126 4.13 34.97 -23.76
CA ILE A 126 4.29 36.31 -23.23
C ILE A 126 5.41 37.05 -23.97
N GLU A 127 6.54 36.41 -24.30
CA GLU A 127 7.59 36.97 -25.08
C GLU A 127 7.14 37.37 -26.50
N GLU A 128 6.29 36.57 -27.14
CA GLU A 128 5.65 36.93 -28.42
C GLU A 128 4.74 38.17 -28.28
N LYS A 129 3.95 38.25 -27.20
CA LYS A 129 3.13 39.45 -26.87
C LYS A 129 4.02 40.68 -26.64
N LYS A 130 5.12 40.53 -25.87
CA LYS A 130 6.09 41.60 -25.63
C LYS A 130 6.68 42.11 -26.94
N LYS A 131 7.12 41.19 -27.80
CA LYS A 131 7.69 41.52 -29.10
C LYS A 131 6.68 42.31 -29.94
N LYS A 132 5.45 41.85 -30.03
CA LYS A 132 4.39 42.55 -30.79
C LYS A 132 4.12 43.95 -30.24
N ALA A 133 3.96 44.10 -28.91
CA ALA A 133 3.72 45.37 -28.28
C ALA A 133 4.89 46.35 -28.47
N ALA A 134 6.15 45.85 -28.43
CA ALA A 134 7.33 46.60 -28.70
C ALA A 134 7.41 47.07 -30.18
N ASP A 135 7.10 46.19 -31.12
CA ASP A 135 7.08 46.49 -32.56
C ASP A 135 5.99 47.51 -32.91
N ASP A 136 4.79 47.41 -32.31
CA ASP A 136 3.70 48.36 -32.46
C ASP A 136 4.09 49.78 -31.97
N ILE A 137 4.69 49.86 -30.76
CA ILE A 137 5.18 51.17 -30.21
C ILE A 137 6.32 51.75 -31.06
N ARG A 138 7.20 50.89 -31.55
CA ARG A 138 8.29 51.32 -32.46
C ARG A 138 7.76 51.89 -33.76
N ALA A 139 6.80 51.22 -34.39
CA ALA A 139 6.20 51.70 -35.64
C ALA A 139 5.49 53.06 -35.46
N GLU A 140 4.71 53.22 -34.38
CA GLU A 140 4.06 54.53 -34.08
C GLU A 140 5.08 55.65 -33.84
N PHE A 141 6.20 55.35 -33.14
CA PHE A 141 7.24 56.35 -32.92
C PHE A 141 7.96 56.76 -34.20
N GLU A 142 8.36 55.78 -35.02
CA GLU A 142 9.07 56.01 -36.28
C GLU A 142 8.17 56.76 -37.28
N GLU A 143 6.87 56.51 -37.29
CA GLU A 143 5.87 57.25 -38.09
C GLU A 143 5.76 58.71 -37.60
N ALA A 144 5.71 58.92 -36.27
CA ALA A 144 5.48 60.24 -35.69
C ALA A 144 6.73 61.18 -35.82
N PHE A 145 7.92 60.63 -35.71
CA PHE A 145 9.16 61.42 -35.61
C PHE A 145 10.18 61.21 -36.75
N GLY A 146 9.97 60.25 -37.63
CA GLY A 146 10.86 59.96 -38.74
C GLY A 146 12.25 59.49 -38.35
N VAL A 147 12.46 59.06 -37.09
CA VAL A 147 13.75 58.61 -36.54
C VAL A 147 13.57 57.23 -35.93
N GLN A 148 14.68 56.46 -35.92
CA GLN A 148 14.69 55.10 -35.42
C GLN A 148 14.40 55.08 -33.89
N PHE A 149 13.49 54.18 -33.45
CA PHE A 149 13.16 53.97 -32.06
C PHE A 149 14.31 53.22 -31.34
N LYS A 150 14.93 53.86 -30.34
CA LYS A 150 15.98 53.28 -29.48
C LYS A 150 15.63 53.53 -28.03
N VAL A 151 15.13 52.49 -27.32
CA VAL A 151 14.65 52.58 -25.93
C VAL A 151 15.62 53.25 -24.99
N ASN A 152 16.90 52.88 -25.04
CA ASN A 152 17.93 53.44 -24.14
C ASN A 152 18.24 54.95 -24.43
N ALA A 153 18.05 55.37 -25.65
CA ALA A 153 18.26 56.81 -26.00
C ALA A 153 17.07 57.68 -25.56
N LEU A 154 15.87 57.11 -25.46
CA LEU A 154 14.67 57.81 -25.06
C LEU A 154 14.48 57.91 -23.53
N LYS A 155 15.28 57.19 -22.76
CA LYS A 155 15.25 57.20 -21.29
C LYS A 155 15.63 58.56 -20.73
N ASP A 156 16.66 59.21 -21.32
CA ASP A 156 17.18 60.49 -20.88
C ASP A 156 16.90 61.61 -21.91
N GLU A 157 15.87 61.41 -22.75
CA GLU A 157 15.47 62.38 -23.79
C GLU A 157 14.80 63.62 -23.18
N ALA A 158 15.30 64.80 -23.53
CA ALA A 158 14.80 66.07 -23.03
C ALA A 158 13.48 66.51 -23.66
N ASP A 159 13.14 65.99 -24.85
CA ASP A 159 11.85 66.25 -25.53
C ASP A 159 10.76 65.44 -24.89
N SER A 160 9.86 66.08 -24.18
CA SER A 160 8.76 65.44 -23.45
C SER A 160 7.85 64.62 -24.36
N SER A 161 7.70 64.98 -25.62
CA SER A 161 6.87 64.24 -26.60
C SER A 161 7.49 62.88 -26.98
N LYS A 162 8.81 62.82 -27.11
CA LYS A 162 9.58 61.60 -27.38
C LYS A 162 9.70 60.75 -26.11
N HIS A 163 9.95 61.39 -24.95
CA HIS A 163 10.01 60.70 -23.65
C HIS A 163 8.70 59.97 -23.31
N ALA A 164 7.56 60.51 -23.68
CA ALA A 164 6.23 59.88 -23.50
C ALA A 164 6.16 58.47 -24.16
N TYR A 165 6.92 58.19 -25.24
CA TYR A 165 6.99 56.88 -25.86
C TYR A 165 7.84 55.91 -25.06
N TYR A 166 8.86 56.41 -24.34
CA TYR A 166 9.61 55.58 -23.34
C TYR A 166 8.67 55.12 -22.22
N ASP A 167 7.89 56.04 -21.65
CA ASP A 167 6.93 55.71 -20.61
C ASP A 167 5.86 54.73 -21.11
N LYS A 168 5.36 54.91 -22.35
CA LYS A 168 4.41 53.98 -23.00
C LYS A 168 5.01 52.60 -23.14
N TYR A 169 6.30 52.51 -23.56
CA TYR A 169 7.01 51.26 -23.68
C TYR A 169 7.20 50.57 -22.31
N VAL A 170 7.68 51.29 -21.30
CA VAL A 170 7.87 50.73 -19.95
C VAL A 170 6.55 50.24 -19.36
N LYS A 171 5.50 51.05 -19.49
CA LYS A 171 4.15 50.70 -19.02
C LYS A 171 3.55 49.48 -19.72
N ALA A 172 3.89 49.24 -20.98
CA ALA A 172 3.48 48.07 -21.72
C ALA A 172 4.31 46.83 -21.36
N MET A 173 5.62 46.98 -21.09
CA MET A 173 6.52 45.86 -20.81
C MET A 173 6.51 45.40 -19.37
N GLN A 174 6.38 46.33 -18.41
CA GLN A 174 6.46 46.02 -16.96
C GLN A 174 5.49 44.91 -16.52
N PRO A 175 4.17 44.95 -16.83
CA PRO A 175 3.25 43.87 -16.39
C PRO A 175 3.60 42.51 -17.00
N LEU A 176 4.11 42.48 -18.24
CA LEU A 176 4.54 41.24 -18.90
C LEU A 176 5.80 40.67 -18.28
N ASP A 177 6.75 41.55 -17.85
CA ASP A 177 7.95 41.14 -17.12
C ASP A 177 7.60 40.60 -15.72
N GLU A 178 6.66 41.24 -15.02
CA GLU A 178 6.15 40.79 -13.73
C GLU A 178 5.43 39.42 -13.86
N GLU A 179 4.68 39.22 -14.93
CA GLU A 179 4.04 37.92 -15.21
C GLU A 179 5.09 36.81 -15.46
N ILE A 180 6.14 37.07 -16.27
CA ILE A 180 7.23 36.13 -16.48
C ILE A 180 7.97 35.86 -15.17
N ALA A 181 8.24 36.89 -14.35
CA ALA A 181 8.88 36.71 -13.05
C ALA A 181 8.04 35.84 -12.11
N SER A 182 6.72 36.01 -12.07
CA SER A 182 5.78 35.20 -11.30
C SER A 182 5.80 33.74 -11.74
N ILE A 183 5.77 33.48 -13.06
CA ILE A 183 5.85 32.10 -13.61
C ILE A 183 7.16 31.44 -13.22
N LYS A 184 8.30 32.15 -13.34
CA LYS A 184 9.61 31.63 -12.94
C LYS A 184 9.72 31.36 -11.43
N ALA A 185 9.13 32.25 -10.61
CA ALA A 185 9.08 32.05 -9.16
C ALA A 185 8.29 30.79 -8.79
N HIS A 186 7.09 30.62 -9.36
CA HIS A 186 6.29 29.41 -9.16
C HIS A 186 6.98 28.13 -9.66
N GLN A 187 7.64 28.20 -10.83
CA GLN A 187 8.44 27.08 -11.35
C GLN A 187 9.55 26.67 -10.38
N LYS A 188 10.25 27.64 -9.80
CA LYS A 188 11.31 27.40 -8.82
C LYS A 188 10.75 26.82 -7.53
N GLU A 189 9.65 27.35 -7.02
CA GLU A 189 8.99 26.87 -5.80
C GLU A 189 8.59 25.38 -5.94
N VAL A 190 7.90 25.02 -7.03
CA VAL A 190 7.52 23.63 -7.30
C VAL A 190 8.76 22.74 -7.46
N HIS A 191 9.80 23.22 -8.18
CA HIS A 191 11.04 22.48 -8.32
C HIS A 191 11.68 22.18 -6.95
N ASP A 192 11.85 23.19 -6.11
CA ASP A 192 12.52 23.06 -4.82
C ASP A 192 11.70 22.16 -3.86
N GLU A 193 10.38 22.30 -3.83
CA GLU A 193 9.48 21.45 -3.07
C GLU A 193 9.57 19.97 -3.49
N GLN A 194 9.50 19.71 -4.80
CA GLN A 194 9.54 18.34 -5.31
C GLN A 194 10.93 17.73 -5.13
N MET A 195 12.00 18.50 -5.26
CA MET A 195 13.37 18.03 -5.01
C MET A 195 13.60 17.65 -3.55
N GLU A 196 13.05 18.40 -2.59
CA GLU A 196 13.12 18.03 -1.17
C GLU A 196 12.34 16.75 -0.89
N LYS A 197 11.14 16.58 -1.46
CA LYS A 197 10.37 15.33 -1.38
C LYS A 197 11.15 14.13 -1.96
N ILE A 198 11.80 14.31 -3.11
CA ILE A 198 12.64 13.27 -3.75
C ILE A 198 13.82 12.91 -2.84
N LYS A 199 14.49 13.90 -2.27
CA LYS A 199 15.64 13.69 -1.39
C LYS A 199 15.24 12.92 -0.14
N GLN A 200 14.17 13.33 0.52
CA GLN A 200 13.64 12.65 1.69
C GLN A 200 13.18 11.22 1.35
N ALA A 201 12.46 11.05 0.24
CA ALA A 201 12.00 9.74 -0.22
C ALA A 201 13.17 8.77 -0.47
N LYS A 202 14.23 9.23 -1.15
CA LYS A 202 15.44 8.43 -1.41
C LYS A 202 16.20 8.10 -0.11
N TYR A 203 16.23 9.05 0.83
CA TYR A 203 16.86 8.81 2.14
C TYR A 203 16.11 7.71 2.91
N ASP A 204 14.79 7.83 3.04
CA ASP A 204 13.96 6.87 3.76
C ASP A 204 14.02 5.50 3.10
N ASP A 205 13.89 5.44 1.76
CA ASP A 205 13.95 4.19 0.99
C ASP A 205 15.28 3.45 1.16
N LYS A 206 16.39 4.18 1.39
CA LYS A 206 17.71 3.60 1.66
C LYS A 206 17.90 3.18 3.12
N HIS A 207 17.27 3.90 4.08
CA HIS A 207 17.53 3.74 5.51
C HIS A 207 16.35 3.14 6.28
N TYR A 208 15.35 2.57 5.61
CA TYR A 208 14.12 2.06 6.22
C TYR A 208 14.35 1.11 7.39
N ASN A 209 15.28 0.15 7.29
CA ASN A 209 15.57 -0.77 8.41
C ASN A 209 16.15 -0.02 9.63
N LYS A 210 17.00 0.98 9.41
CA LYS A 210 17.51 1.82 10.50
C LYS A 210 16.38 2.63 11.14
N ASN A 211 15.47 3.15 10.34
CA ASN A 211 14.32 3.93 10.81
C ASN A 211 13.36 3.02 11.61
N ILE A 212 13.13 1.77 11.17
CA ILE A 212 12.37 0.77 11.92
C ILE A 212 13.03 0.51 13.29
N ALA A 213 14.32 0.21 13.31
CA ALA A 213 15.04 -0.05 14.57
C ALA A 213 14.98 1.14 15.54
N LEU A 214 15.12 2.37 15.03
CA LEU A 214 15.01 3.58 15.85
C LEU A 214 13.58 3.77 16.42
N HIS A 215 12.57 3.45 15.63
CA HIS A 215 11.18 3.50 16.08
C HIS A 215 10.92 2.47 17.18
N GLU A 216 11.32 1.21 16.96
CA GLU A 216 11.20 0.15 17.97
C GLU A 216 11.91 0.50 19.28
N MET A 217 13.13 1.03 19.19
CA MET A 217 13.85 1.52 20.37
C MET A 217 13.08 2.62 21.11
N LYS A 218 12.42 3.52 20.37
CA LYS A 218 11.59 4.58 20.97
C LYS A 218 10.38 3.97 21.70
N LEU A 219 9.70 3.00 21.10
CA LEU A 219 8.58 2.30 21.74
C LEU A 219 9.00 1.57 23.02
N VAL A 220 10.15 0.87 22.98
CA VAL A 220 10.71 0.21 24.19
C VAL A 220 11.03 1.25 25.26
N ASN A 221 11.66 2.37 24.93
CA ASN A 221 11.97 3.43 25.89
C ASN A 221 10.71 4.05 26.51
N GLU A 222 9.64 4.24 25.69
CA GLU A 222 8.35 4.75 26.19
C GLU A 222 7.69 3.74 27.15
N LYS A 223 7.70 2.44 26.81
CA LYS A 223 7.19 1.35 27.67
C LYS A 223 7.84 1.34 29.05
N TYR A 224 9.13 1.60 29.12
CA TYR A 224 9.91 1.59 30.39
C TYR A 224 10.25 2.98 30.92
N LYS A 225 9.52 4.02 30.50
CA LYS A 225 9.79 5.42 30.84
C LYS A 225 9.91 5.68 32.33
N ASP A 226 8.98 5.16 33.15
CA ASP A 226 8.96 5.36 34.58
C ASP A 226 10.15 4.69 35.29
N LEU A 227 10.52 3.49 34.82
CA LEU A 227 11.71 2.78 35.31
C LEU A 227 12.99 3.56 34.97
N LEU A 228 13.09 4.08 33.75
CA LEU A 228 14.23 4.88 33.30
C LEU A 228 14.33 6.21 34.08
N ALA A 229 13.20 6.84 34.39
CA ALA A 229 13.18 8.05 35.20
C ALA A 229 13.73 7.80 36.65
N LYS A 230 13.36 6.66 37.23
CA LYS A 230 13.91 6.24 38.53
C LYS A 230 15.41 5.98 38.51
N ILE A 231 15.88 5.27 37.45
CA ILE A 231 17.31 5.00 37.27
C ILE A 231 18.09 6.30 37.12
N ASN A 232 17.60 7.23 36.30
CA ASN A 232 18.25 8.53 36.06
C ASN A 232 18.27 9.44 37.31
N SER A 233 17.31 9.26 38.23
CA SER A 233 17.28 9.99 39.50
C SER A 233 18.21 9.39 40.57
N GLY A 234 18.89 8.25 40.29
CA GLY A 234 19.77 7.58 41.24
C GLY A 234 19.04 6.83 42.37
N ALA A 235 17.73 6.58 42.23
CA ALA A 235 16.95 5.86 43.22
C ALA A 235 17.31 4.36 43.26
N GLU A 236 17.33 3.75 44.42
CA GLU A 236 17.53 2.31 44.55
C GLU A 236 16.36 1.54 43.96
N LEU A 237 16.69 0.56 43.12
CA LEU A 237 15.72 -0.34 42.47
C LEU A 237 15.42 -1.52 43.41
N ASN A 238 14.14 -1.84 43.59
CA ASN A 238 13.72 -3.09 44.22
C ASN A 238 13.97 -4.31 43.31
N GLU A 239 13.78 -5.53 43.82
CA GLU A 239 14.06 -6.76 43.04
C GLU A 239 13.21 -6.90 41.76
N THR A 240 11.95 -6.48 41.78
CA THR A 240 11.06 -6.46 40.63
C THR A 240 11.53 -5.46 39.57
N GLU A 241 11.96 -4.26 40.00
CA GLU A 241 12.49 -3.23 39.08
C GLU A 241 13.84 -3.63 38.47
N LYS A 242 14.68 -4.36 39.23
CA LYS A 242 15.91 -4.97 38.67
C LYS A 242 15.60 -6.00 37.58
N ALA A 243 14.61 -6.85 37.82
CA ALA A 243 14.17 -7.82 36.81
C ALA A 243 13.60 -7.10 35.57
N GLN A 244 12.78 -6.05 35.75
CA GLN A 244 12.28 -5.23 34.63
C GLN A 244 13.42 -4.52 33.87
N HIS A 245 14.48 -4.09 34.57
CA HIS A 245 15.64 -3.49 33.90
C HIS A 245 16.41 -4.47 33.04
N GLU A 246 16.53 -5.73 33.46
CA GLU A 246 17.14 -6.77 32.61
C GLU A 246 16.24 -7.11 31.41
N GLU A 247 14.92 -7.12 31.58
CA GLU A 247 13.97 -7.28 30.49
C GLU A 247 14.05 -6.11 29.49
N TYR A 248 14.08 -4.87 29.99
CA TYR A 248 14.30 -3.67 29.17
C TYR A 248 15.57 -3.78 28.32
N LYS A 249 16.70 -4.19 28.89
CA LYS A 249 17.94 -4.36 28.13
C LYS A 249 17.80 -5.38 27.00
N LYS A 250 17.13 -6.50 27.26
CA LYS A 250 16.89 -7.54 26.25
C LYS A 250 15.97 -7.03 25.14
N GLU A 251 14.87 -6.36 25.49
CA GLU A 251 13.96 -5.77 24.53
C GLU A 251 14.64 -4.67 23.69
N LEU A 252 15.42 -3.81 24.33
CA LEU A 252 16.18 -2.75 23.65
C LEU A 252 17.21 -3.31 22.67
N GLU A 253 17.92 -4.39 23.04
CA GLU A 253 18.88 -5.05 22.16
C GLU A 253 18.17 -5.71 20.96
N LYS A 254 17.02 -6.34 21.18
CA LYS A 254 16.17 -6.85 20.10
C LYS A 254 15.71 -5.73 19.17
N ALA A 255 15.25 -4.60 19.73
CA ALA A 255 14.76 -3.44 18.97
C ALA A 255 15.83 -2.83 18.06
N LYS A 256 17.10 -2.78 18.49
CA LYS A 256 18.23 -2.29 17.67
C LYS A 256 18.45 -3.10 16.39
N HIS A 257 18.12 -4.39 16.41
CA HIS A 257 18.32 -5.32 15.30
C HIS A 257 17.03 -5.61 14.53
N THR A 258 15.91 -4.95 14.85
CA THR A 258 14.65 -5.14 14.15
C THR A 258 14.72 -4.58 12.73
N THR A 259 14.32 -5.40 11.77
CA THR A 259 14.28 -5.07 10.34
C THR A 259 12.87 -5.24 9.79
N LEU A 260 12.62 -4.82 8.55
CA LEU A 260 11.34 -5.06 7.87
C LEU A 260 10.98 -6.55 7.84
N ALA A 261 11.96 -7.42 7.60
CA ALA A 261 11.75 -8.88 7.57
C ALA A 261 11.36 -9.48 8.93
N ASN A 262 11.62 -8.79 10.06
CA ASN A 262 11.12 -9.22 11.36
C ASN A 262 9.64 -8.86 11.53
N LYS A 263 9.20 -7.72 10.98
CA LYS A 263 7.84 -7.18 11.16
C LYS A 263 6.85 -7.70 10.12
N VAL A 264 7.28 -7.89 8.88
CA VAL A 264 6.42 -8.31 7.77
C VAL A 264 6.93 -9.61 7.16
N GLN A 265 6.04 -10.59 7.05
CA GLN A 265 6.34 -11.90 6.46
C GLN A 265 5.35 -12.24 5.37
N MET A 266 5.73 -13.16 4.46
CA MET A 266 4.89 -13.58 3.34
C MET A 266 4.66 -15.08 3.34
N ILE A 267 3.38 -15.48 3.17
CA ILE A 267 2.99 -16.84 2.83
C ILE A 267 2.79 -16.90 1.31
N PHE A 268 3.57 -17.73 0.63
CA PHE A 268 3.57 -17.81 -0.82
C PHE A 268 2.44 -18.72 -1.35
N GLN A 269 2.02 -18.46 -2.57
CA GLN A 269 0.95 -19.17 -3.28
C GLN A 269 1.24 -20.65 -3.48
N ASP A 270 2.48 -21.01 -3.85
CA ASP A 270 2.88 -22.40 -4.09
C ASP A 270 3.75 -22.92 -2.94
N PRO A 271 3.19 -23.79 -2.08
CA PRO A 271 3.96 -24.35 -0.98
C PRO A 271 5.08 -25.29 -1.44
N ILE A 272 5.00 -25.87 -2.65
CA ILE A 272 6.02 -26.76 -3.18
C ILE A 272 7.23 -25.95 -3.65
N ALA A 273 6.99 -24.90 -4.45
CA ALA A 273 8.05 -24.06 -4.97
C ALA A 273 8.70 -23.19 -3.90
N SER A 274 7.98 -22.91 -2.79
CA SER A 274 8.48 -22.03 -1.73
C SER A 274 9.35 -22.72 -0.68
N LEU A 275 9.35 -24.05 -0.62
CA LEU A 275 10.14 -24.83 0.34
C LEU A 275 11.32 -25.49 -0.37
N ASN A 276 12.54 -25.30 0.16
CA ASN A 276 13.72 -25.97 -0.39
C ASN A 276 13.66 -27.49 -0.12
N PRO A 277 13.54 -28.36 -1.15
CA PRO A 277 13.34 -29.78 -0.96
C PRO A 277 14.57 -30.52 -0.37
N ARG A 278 15.71 -29.84 -0.33
CA ARG A 278 16.99 -30.40 0.21
C ARG A 278 17.21 -30.03 1.67
N MET A 279 16.35 -29.24 2.27
CA MET A 279 16.42 -28.84 3.67
C MET A 279 15.38 -29.59 4.49
N THR A 280 15.69 -29.91 5.73
CA THR A 280 14.72 -30.44 6.68
C THR A 280 13.73 -29.32 7.07
N VAL A 281 12.53 -29.71 7.51
CA VAL A 281 11.50 -28.79 8.00
C VAL A 281 12.05 -27.88 9.09
N ARG A 282 12.86 -28.43 10.02
CA ARG A 282 13.55 -27.63 11.04
C ARG A 282 14.37 -26.50 10.44
N ASN A 283 15.19 -26.82 9.45
CA ASN A 283 16.10 -25.83 8.85
C ASN A 283 15.33 -24.78 8.05
N ILE A 284 14.26 -25.17 7.36
CA ILE A 284 13.37 -24.25 6.63
C ILE A 284 12.70 -23.27 7.58
N ILE A 285 12.14 -23.75 8.69
CA ILE A 285 11.46 -22.91 9.69
C ILE A 285 12.46 -22.02 10.41
N ALA A 286 13.62 -22.57 10.82
CA ALA A 286 14.63 -21.85 11.58
C ALA A 286 15.43 -20.83 10.76
N GLU A 287 15.35 -20.86 9.43
CA GLU A 287 16.16 -20.03 8.52
C GLU A 287 16.10 -18.54 8.88
N GLY A 288 14.89 -18.03 9.16
CA GLY A 288 14.70 -16.64 9.56
C GLY A 288 15.43 -16.29 10.86
N LEU A 289 15.42 -17.14 11.87
CA LEU A 289 16.14 -16.94 13.12
C LEU A 289 17.65 -16.93 12.90
N VAL A 290 18.17 -17.89 12.13
CA VAL A 290 19.62 -18.02 11.85
C VAL A 290 20.14 -16.80 11.08
N ILE A 291 19.42 -16.31 10.07
CA ILE A 291 19.77 -15.11 9.30
C ILE A 291 19.81 -13.88 10.20
N ASN A 292 18.92 -13.80 11.20
CA ASN A 292 18.91 -12.71 12.19
C ASN A 292 19.90 -12.92 13.36
N GLY A 293 20.86 -13.84 13.22
CA GLY A 293 21.99 -14.00 14.16
C GLY A 293 21.67 -14.85 15.38
N VAL A 294 20.55 -15.56 15.42
CA VAL A 294 20.25 -16.51 16.49
C VAL A 294 20.98 -17.82 16.21
N HIS A 295 21.96 -18.17 17.07
CA HIS A 295 22.79 -19.35 16.91
C HIS A 295 22.60 -20.40 18.00
N ASP A 296 21.83 -20.11 19.04
CA ASP A 296 21.50 -21.04 20.11
C ASP A 296 20.61 -22.16 19.57
N LYS A 297 21.19 -23.36 19.53
CA LYS A 297 20.54 -24.57 18.98
C LYS A 297 19.35 -25.02 19.82
N GLU A 298 19.42 -24.87 21.13
CA GLU A 298 18.37 -25.28 22.05
C GLU A 298 17.17 -24.32 21.92
N PHE A 299 17.42 -23.03 21.93
CA PHE A 299 16.39 -22.01 21.66
C PHE A 299 15.71 -22.22 20.30
N ILE A 300 16.50 -22.41 19.22
CA ILE A 300 15.95 -22.67 17.88
C ILE A 300 15.07 -23.92 17.87
N ASN A 301 15.50 -25.02 18.49
CA ASN A 301 14.72 -26.25 18.53
C ASN A 301 13.38 -26.06 19.27
N ASN A 302 13.41 -25.35 20.40
CA ASN A 302 12.22 -25.04 21.19
C ASN A 302 11.25 -24.16 20.40
N GLU A 303 11.73 -23.13 19.71
CA GLU A 303 10.90 -22.26 18.87
C GLU A 303 10.32 -23.01 17.66
N VAL A 304 11.11 -23.85 16.98
CA VAL A 304 10.60 -24.70 15.89
C VAL A 304 9.51 -25.65 16.40
N ALA A 305 9.72 -26.29 17.56
CA ALA A 305 8.72 -27.16 18.15
C ALA A 305 7.43 -26.40 18.53
N ARG A 306 7.58 -25.16 19.05
CA ARG A 306 6.45 -24.27 19.38
C ARG A 306 5.62 -23.96 18.14
N VAL A 307 6.26 -23.48 17.06
CA VAL A 307 5.51 -23.07 15.85
C VAL A 307 4.92 -24.27 15.10
N LEU A 308 5.58 -25.45 15.13
CA LEU A 308 4.99 -26.67 14.57
C LEU A 308 3.71 -27.04 15.29
N LYS A 309 3.67 -26.98 16.62
CA LYS A 309 2.44 -27.20 17.41
C LYS A 309 1.35 -26.17 17.06
N LEU A 310 1.72 -24.89 16.93
CA LEU A 310 0.77 -23.82 16.57
C LEU A 310 0.10 -24.09 15.21
N VAL A 311 0.82 -24.65 14.25
CA VAL A 311 0.22 -24.99 12.93
C VAL A 311 -0.41 -26.40 12.89
N GLY A 312 -0.53 -27.08 14.04
CA GLY A 312 -1.14 -28.40 14.13
C GLY A 312 -0.28 -29.54 13.56
N LEU A 313 1.06 -29.39 13.61
CA LEU A 313 2.04 -30.41 13.28
C LEU A 313 2.76 -30.87 14.54
N VAL A 314 3.23 -32.13 14.54
CA VAL A 314 3.98 -32.70 15.67
C VAL A 314 5.47 -32.30 15.58
N PRO A 315 6.17 -32.08 16.72
CA PRO A 315 7.59 -31.67 16.72
C PRO A 315 8.51 -32.63 15.99
N GLU A 316 8.19 -33.93 15.96
CA GLU A 316 8.97 -34.96 15.27
C GLU A 316 9.05 -34.73 13.76
N HIS A 317 8.10 -33.98 13.19
CA HIS A 317 8.13 -33.58 11.79
C HIS A 317 9.31 -32.66 11.44
N ALA A 318 9.98 -32.07 12.43
CA ALA A 318 11.12 -31.17 12.22
C ALA A 318 12.28 -31.84 11.45
N ASN A 319 12.49 -33.15 11.61
CA ASN A 319 13.58 -33.90 10.99
C ASN A 319 13.25 -34.41 9.58
N ARG A 320 12.02 -34.28 9.12
CA ARG A 320 11.56 -34.73 7.80
C ARG A 320 11.85 -33.70 6.72
N TYR A 321 11.75 -34.13 5.46
CA TYR A 321 11.89 -33.28 4.27
C TYR A 321 10.51 -32.91 3.69
N PRO A 322 10.38 -31.77 2.98
CA PRO A 322 9.11 -31.33 2.42
C PRO A 322 8.37 -32.34 1.55
N HIS A 323 9.08 -33.19 0.81
CA HIS A 323 8.48 -34.18 -0.08
C HIS A 323 7.74 -35.33 0.67
N GLU A 324 7.98 -35.50 1.97
CA GLU A 324 7.29 -36.48 2.81
C GLU A 324 5.95 -36.00 3.33
N PHE A 325 5.49 -34.80 2.97
CA PHE A 325 4.28 -34.17 3.46
C PHE A 325 3.22 -33.98 2.37
N SER A 326 1.93 -34.02 2.76
CA SER A 326 0.84 -33.63 1.87
C SER A 326 0.88 -32.14 1.53
N GLY A 327 0.11 -31.70 0.49
CA GLY A 327 0.03 -30.31 0.09
C GLY A 327 -0.39 -29.37 1.25
N GLY A 328 -1.41 -29.76 2.01
CA GLY A 328 -1.88 -28.99 3.16
C GLY A 328 -0.87 -28.94 4.31
N GLN A 329 -0.13 -30.02 4.55
CA GLN A 329 0.97 -30.03 5.55
C GLN A 329 2.12 -29.15 5.11
N ARG A 330 2.50 -29.13 3.81
CA ARG A 330 3.51 -28.21 3.28
C ARG A 330 3.09 -26.76 3.45
N GLN A 331 1.82 -26.47 3.22
CA GLN A 331 1.29 -25.12 3.47
C GLN A 331 1.42 -24.71 4.94
N ARG A 332 1.12 -25.61 5.88
CA ARG A 332 1.32 -25.38 7.31
C ARG A 332 2.79 -25.17 7.68
N ILE A 333 3.73 -25.85 7.01
CA ILE A 333 5.18 -25.61 7.17
C ILE A 333 5.55 -24.20 6.65
N GLY A 334 4.99 -23.78 5.52
CA GLY A 334 5.16 -22.42 5.00
C GLY A 334 4.62 -21.35 5.96
N ILE A 335 3.46 -21.60 6.60
CA ILE A 335 2.91 -20.74 7.64
C ILE A 335 3.82 -20.72 8.87
N ALA A 336 4.32 -21.90 9.34
CA ALA A 336 5.24 -21.99 10.47
C ALA A 336 6.52 -21.18 10.22
N ARG A 337 7.08 -21.23 8.99
CA ARG A 337 8.24 -20.41 8.58
C ARG A 337 7.95 -18.92 8.69
N SER A 338 6.74 -18.47 8.32
CA SER A 338 6.39 -17.04 8.39
C SER A 338 6.16 -16.55 9.81
N ILE A 339 5.61 -17.39 10.72
CA ILE A 339 5.27 -16.95 12.08
C ILE A 339 6.43 -17.09 13.09
N ILE A 340 7.51 -17.82 12.77
CA ILE A 340 8.62 -18.02 13.71
C ILE A 340 9.33 -16.72 14.11
N MET A 341 9.28 -15.72 13.23
CA MET A 341 9.83 -14.39 13.49
C MET A 341 8.91 -13.52 14.36
N ASN A 342 7.73 -14.02 14.74
CA ASN A 342 6.67 -13.27 15.40
C ASN A 342 6.36 -11.94 14.69
N PRO A 343 5.99 -11.97 13.39
CA PRO A 343 5.72 -10.77 12.62
C PRO A 343 4.46 -10.07 13.12
N GLU A 344 4.35 -8.79 12.82
CA GLU A 344 3.16 -7.99 13.07
C GLU A 344 2.16 -8.06 11.92
N LEU A 345 2.69 -8.17 10.69
CA LEU A 345 1.92 -8.24 9.44
C LEU A 345 2.30 -9.47 8.63
N ILE A 346 1.31 -10.20 8.16
CA ILE A 346 1.48 -11.29 7.19
C ILE A 346 0.79 -10.94 5.88
N VAL A 347 1.52 -11.04 4.78
CA VAL A 347 0.96 -11.01 3.42
C VAL A 347 0.75 -12.45 2.95
N ALA A 348 -0.48 -12.93 2.92
CA ALA A 348 -0.85 -14.26 2.49
C ALA A 348 -1.28 -14.23 1.00
N ASP A 349 -0.36 -14.59 0.10
CA ASP A 349 -0.58 -14.59 -1.35
C ASP A 349 -1.19 -15.91 -1.80
N GLU A 350 -2.50 -15.90 -2.03
CA GLU A 350 -3.31 -17.06 -2.43
C GLU A 350 -3.02 -18.36 -1.64
N PRO A 351 -3.00 -18.32 -0.30
CA PRO A 351 -2.44 -19.40 0.52
C PRO A 351 -3.23 -20.73 0.47
N VAL A 352 -4.39 -20.73 -0.19
CA VAL A 352 -5.28 -21.88 -0.28
C VAL A 352 -5.63 -22.30 -1.71
N SER A 353 -5.10 -21.59 -2.73
CA SER A 353 -5.51 -21.80 -4.12
C SER A 353 -5.18 -23.20 -4.68
N ALA A 354 -4.11 -23.81 -4.21
CA ALA A 354 -3.62 -25.13 -4.65
C ALA A 354 -4.11 -26.29 -3.77
N LEU A 355 -5.08 -26.07 -2.88
CA LEU A 355 -5.54 -27.05 -1.89
C LEU A 355 -6.99 -27.47 -2.14
N ASP A 356 -7.35 -28.69 -1.74
CA ASP A 356 -8.73 -29.19 -1.73
C ASP A 356 -9.62 -28.37 -0.80
N VAL A 357 -10.92 -28.25 -1.09
CA VAL A 357 -11.88 -27.43 -0.36
C VAL A 357 -11.88 -27.70 1.16
N SER A 358 -11.79 -28.97 1.57
CA SER A 358 -11.73 -29.35 2.99
C SER A 358 -10.45 -28.87 3.67
N VAL A 359 -9.31 -28.92 2.96
CA VAL A 359 -8.01 -28.46 3.45
C VAL A 359 -7.96 -26.94 3.45
N GLN A 360 -8.57 -26.27 2.45
CA GLN A 360 -8.71 -24.80 2.45
C GLN A 360 -9.37 -24.30 3.74
N ALA A 361 -10.49 -24.89 4.13
CA ALA A 361 -11.20 -24.53 5.38
C ALA A 361 -10.30 -24.69 6.62
N GLN A 362 -9.52 -25.77 6.69
CA GLN A 362 -8.60 -26.01 7.80
C GLN A 362 -7.47 -24.94 7.86
N VAL A 363 -6.93 -24.54 6.71
CA VAL A 363 -5.87 -23.50 6.65
C VAL A 363 -6.44 -22.13 7.01
N ILE A 364 -7.66 -21.80 6.59
CA ILE A 364 -8.33 -20.55 6.96
C ILE A 364 -8.61 -20.49 8.47
N ASN A 365 -9.12 -21.58 9.04
CA ASN A 365 -9.34 -21.64 10.49
C ASN A 365 -8.01 -21.50 11.25
N LEU A 366 -6.95 -22.18 10.79
CA LEU A 366 -5.61 -22.02 11.36
C LEU A 366 -5.11 -20.57 11.32
N LEU A 367 -5.27 -19.87 10.20
CA LEU A 367 -4.87 -18.45 10.10
C LEU A 367 -5.69 -17.57 11.04
N ASN A 368 -6.97 -17.86 11.21
CA ASN A 368 -7.84 -17.15 12.17
C ASN A 368 -7.42 -17.40 13.62
N ASP A 369 -7.10 -18.65 13.97
CA ASP A 369 -6.60 -19.01 15.30
C ASP A 369 -5.25 -18.32 15.59
N LEU A 370 -4.35 -18.29 14.61
CA LEU A 370 -3.07 -17.59 14.72
C LEU A 370 -3.26 -16.07 14.86
N ARG A 371 -4.20 -15.47 14.09
CA ARG A 371 -4.58 -14.05 14.24
C ARG A 371 -4.97 -13.77 15.69
N ASN A 372 -5.87 -14.56 16.24
CA ASN A 372 -6.40 -14.35 17.60
C ASN A 372 -5.36 -14.61 18.68
N THR A 373 -4.51 -15.63 18.50
CA THR A 373 -3.52 -16.06 19.51
C THR A 373 -2.28 -15.15 19.52
N LEU A 374 -1.83 -14.72 18.33
CA LEU A 374 -0.59 -13.95 18.16
C LEU A 374 -0.85 -12.46 17.89
N GLY A 375 -2.10 -12.03 17.76
CA GLY A 375 -2.45 -10.63 17.45
C GLY A 375 -2.05 -10.20 16.02
N LEU A 376 -2.00 -11.14 15.06
CA LEU A 376 -1.52 -10.88 13.71
C LEU A 376 -2.45 -9.98 12.90
N THR A 377 -1.85 -9.08 12.13
CA THR A 377 -2.53 -8.39 11.01
C THR A 377 -2.29 -9.18 9.73
N ILE A 378 -3.32 -9.39 8.91
CA ILE A 378 -3.21 -10.23 7.71
C ILE A 378 -3.71 -9.50 6.48
N ILE A 379 -2.90 -9.41 5.42
CA ILE A 379 -3.37 -9.09 4.07
C ILE A 379 -3.59 -10.41 3.34
N PHE A 380 -4.84 -10.70 3.03
CA PHE A 380 -5.26 -11.95 2.39
C PHE A 380 -5.54 -11.72 0.91
N ILE A 381 -4.63 -12.15 0.05
CA ILE A 381 -4.79 -12.08 -1.41
C ILE A 381 -5.51 -13.33 -1.88
N ALA A 382 -6.63 -13.17 -2.56
CA ALA A 382 -7.40 -14.29 -3.10
C ALA A 382 -8.12 -13.93 -4.40
N HIS A 383 -8.43 -14.97 -5.17
CA HIS A 383 -9.35 -14.87 -6.32
C HIS A 383 -10.73 -15.46 -6.00
N ASN A 384 -10.85 -16.25 -4.92
CA ASN A 384 -12.12 -16.89 -4.50
C ASN A 384 -12.83 -16.03 -3.44
N LEU A 385 -13.90 -15.35 -3.85
CA LEU A 385 -14.68 -14.46 -3.00
C LEU A 385 -15.47 -15.21 -1.90
N SER A 386 -15.79 -16.49 -2.08
CA SER A 386 -16.51 -17.27 -1.05
C SER A 386 -15.71 -17.38 0.23
N VAL A 387 -14.40 -17.60 0.13
CA VAL A 387 -13.49 -17.67 1.28
C VAL A 387 -13.33 -16.29 1.94
N VAL A 388 -13.16 -15.27 1.12
CA VAL A 388 -12.90 -13.88 1.57
C VAL A 388 -14.05 -13.32 2.40
N LYS A 389 -15.30 -13.66 2.03
CA LYS A 389 -16.51 -13.25 2.77
C LYS A 389 -16.48 -13.62 4.26
N TYR A 390 -15.98 -14.81 4.56
CA TYR A 390 -16.01 -15.35 5.92
C TYR A 390 -14.77 -15.04 6.73
N PHE A 391 -13.67 -14.74 6.05
CA PHE A 391 -12.37 -14.56 6.71
C PHE A 391 -11.95 -13.09 6.85
N CYS A 392 -12.26 -12.24 5.87
CA CYS A 392 -11.81 -10.85 5.85
C CYS A 392 -12.79 -9.90 6.55
N ASP A 393 -12.23 -8.87 7.21
CA ASP A 393 -12.99 -7.78 7.82
C ASP A 393 -13.38 -6.73 6.78
N ARG A 394 -12.41 -6.30 5.94
CA ARG A 394 -12.63 -5.44 4.77
C ARG A 394 -12.06 -6.07 3.52
N ILE A 395 -12.59 -5.67 2.39
CA ILE A 395 -12.21 -6.20 1.08
C ILE A 395 -11.99 -5.05 0.11
N ALA A 396 -10.81 -5.05 -0.51
CA ALA A 396 -10.47 -4.20 -1.63
C ALA A 396 -10.50 -5.00 -2.95
N VAL A 397 -11.24 -4.51 -3.93
CA VAL A 397 -11.38 -5.14 -5.24
C VAL A 397 -10.44 -4.46 -6.21
N MET A 398 -9.56 -5.25 -6.87
CA MET A 398 -8.62 -4.78 -7.87
C MET A 398 -9.03 -5.19 -9.28
N PHE A 399 -8.91 -4.25 -10.23
CA PHE A 399 -9.12 -4.48 -11.65
C PHE A 399 -8.05 -3.74 -12.48
N TYR A 400 -7.31 -4.45 -13.33
CA TYR A 400 -6.22 -3.91 -14.17
C TYR A 400 -5.30 -2.92 -13.43
N GLY A 401 -4.82 -3.32 -12.26
CA GLY A 401 -3.87 -2.53 -11.46
C GLY A 401 -4.48 -1.40 -10.63
N ASN A 402 -5.79 -1.18 -10.70
CA ASN A 402 -6.49 -0.14 -9.93
C ASN A 402 -7.36 -0.75 -8.83
N LEU A 403 -7.53 -0.04 -7.73
CA LEU A 403 -8.65 -0.30 -6.83
C LEU A 403 -9.93 0.25 -7.45
N VAL A 404 -10.97 -0.57 -7.48
CA VAL A 404 -12.28 -0.19 -8.01
C VAL A 404 -13.34 -0.05 -6.92
N GLU A 405 -13.23 -0.84 -5.85
CA GLU A 405 -14.15 -0.78 -4.70
C GLU A 405 -13.44 -1.26 -3.43
N LEU A 406 -13.77 -0.68 -2.27
CA LEU A 406 -13.32 -1.10 -0.95
C LEU A 406 -14.44 -0.86 0.05
N ALA A 407 -14.79 -1.88 0.81
CA ALA A 407 -15.77 -1.78 1.89
C ALA A 407 -15.55 -2.88 2.94
N SER A 408 -16.31 -2.86 4.04
CA SER A 408 -16.39 -4.01 4.92
C SER A 408 -16.91 -5.23 4.15
N ALA A 409 -16.52 -6.44 4.56
CA ALA A 409 -16.93 -7.66 3.86
C ALA A 409 -18.47 -7.75 3.76
N ASP A 410 -19.19 -7.45 4.84
CA ASP A 410 -20.65 -7.50 4.86
C ASP A 410 -21.27 -6.48 3.90
N GLU A 411 -20.76 -5.25 3.90
CA GLU A 411 -21.26 -4.17 3.03
C GLU A 411 -20.98 -4.48 1.55
N LEU A 412 -19.79 -4.95 1.21
CA LEU A 412 -19.42 -5.27 -0.17
C LEU A 412 -20.30 -6.37 -0.76
N PHE A 413 -20.66 -7.37 0.05
CA PHE A 413 -21.52 -8.48 -0.39
C PHE A 413 -23.01 -8.12 -0.40
N ALA A 414 -23.47 -7.24 0.50
CA ALA A 414 -24.85 -6.77 0.53
C ALA A 414 -25.12 -5.71 -0.54
N HIS A 415 -24.23 -4.75 -0.71
CA HIS A 415 -24.42 -3.57 -1.54
C HIS A 415 -23.20 -3.30 -2.46
N PRO A 416 -22.82 -4.22 -3.37
CA PRO A 416 -21.76 -3.96 -4.32
C PRO A 416 -22.16 -2.81 -5.24
N LEU A 417 -21.29 -1.82 -5.40
CA LEU A 417 -21.59 -0.61 -6.18
C LEU A 417 -20.96 -0.67 -7.57
N HIS A 418 -19.66 -0.99 -7.67
CA HIS A 418 -18.96 -1.03 -8.93
C HIS A 418 -19.44 -2.19 -9.82
N PRO A 419 -19.70 -1.98 -11.13
CA PRO A 419 -20.16 -3.04 -12.04
C PRO A 419 -19.24 -4.27 -12.07
N TYR A 420 -17.92 -4.08 -12.01
CA TYR A 420 -16.96 -5.18 -11.93
C TYR A 420 -17.12 -6.02 -10.65
N THR A 421 -17.33 -5.39 -9.50
CA THR A 421 -17.60 -6.11 -8.24
C THR A 421 -18.87 -6.93 -8.34
N LYS A 422 -19.92 -6.38 -8.94
CA LYS A 422 -21.18 -7.12 -9.23
C LYS A 422 -20.93 -8.33 -10.14
N SER A 423 -20.11 -8.15 -11.17
CA SER A 423 -19.71 -9.24 -12.07
C SER A 423 -18.97 -10.34 -11.30
N LEU A 424 -17.96 -9.98 -10.51
CA LEU A 424 -17.18 -10.93 -9.69
C LEU A 424 -18.09 -11.69 -8.70
N LEU A 425 -18.94 -10.99 -7.97
CA LEU A 425 -19.89 -11.60 -7.02
C LEU A 425 -20.91 -12.48 -7.74
N SER A 426 -21.29 -12.09 -8.97
CA SER A 426 -22.18 -12.90 -9.78
C SER A 426 -21.54 -14.23 -10.25
N ALA A 427 -20.24 -14.39 -10.19
CA ALA A 427 -19.54 -15.62 -10.54
C ALA A 427 -19.39 -16.61 -9.37
N VAL A 428 -19.63 -16.17 -8.13
CA VAL A 428 -19.54 -17.04 -6.93
C VAL A 428 -20.70 -18.04 -6.93
N PRO A 429 -20.49 -19.37 -6.98
CA PRO A 429 -21.58 -20.34 -7.03
C PRO A 429 -22.38 -20.37 -5.73
N PHE A 430 -23.68 -20.53 -5.86
CA PHE A 430 -24.55 -20.78 -4.70
C PHE A 430 -24.57 -22.27 -4.35
N PRO A 431 -24.60 -22.62 -3.04
CA PRO A 431 -24.69 -24.02 -2.61
C PRO A 431 -25.97 -24.70 -3.06
N ASP A 432 -27.07 -23.97 -3.28
CA ASP A 432 -28.35 -24.51 -3.73
C ASP A 432 -28.34 -24.66 -5.27
N PRO A 433 -28.43 -25.90 -5.79
CA PRO A 433 -28.45 -26.18 -7.23
C PRO A 433 -29.64 -25.58 -7.98
N ILE A 434 -30.76 -25.34 -7.30
CA ILE A 434 -31.98 -24.78 -7.92
C ILE A 434 -31.79 -23.31 -8.17
N ILE A 435 -31.27 -22.60 -7.17
CA ILE A 435 -30.94 -21.17 -7.27
C ILE A 435 -29.83 -20.95 -8.30
N GLU A 436 -28.77 -21.79 -8.30
CA GLU A 436 -27.66 -21.68 -9.25
C GLU A 436 -28.11 -21.86 -10.71
N LYS A 437 -29.07 -22.75 -11.01
CA LYS A 437 -29.61 -22.92 -12.37
C LYS A 437 -30.37 -21.70 -12.90
N SER A 438 -31.05 -20.97 -12.04
CA SER A 438 -31.83 -19.78 -12.42
C SER A 438 -30.96 -18.50 -12.52
N ARG A 439 -29.71 -18.54 -12.09
CA ARG A 439 -28.83 -17.40 -11.97
C ARG A 439 -28.28 -16.96 -13.32
N LYS A 440 -28.36 -15.66 -13.58
CA LYS A 440 -27.67 -15.02 -14.72
C LYS A 440 -26.35 -14.42 -14.26
N ARG A 441 -25.26 -14.86 -14.87
CA ARG A 441 -23.94 -14.24 -14.67
C ARG A 441 -23.94 -12.85 -15.30
N ILE A 442 -23.43 -11.87 -14.57
CA ILE A 442 -23.25 -10.51 -15.06
C ILE A 442 -21.87 -10.42 -15.71
N SER A 443 -21.81 -10.03 -16.98
CA SER A 443 -20.56 -9.75 -17.67
C SER A 443 -20.20 -8.27 -17.49
N TYR A 444 -18.96 -7.97 -17.19
CA TYR A 444 -18.45 -6.61 -17.09
C TYR A 444 -17.65 -6.23 -18.35
N ASP A 445 -17.98 -5.07 -18.93
CA ASP A 445 -17.27 -4.48 -20.05
C ASP A 445 -17.00 -2.99 -19.73
N PRO A 446 -15.73 -2.61 -19.48
CA PRO A 446 -15.38 -1.24 -19.10
C PRO A 446 -15.86 -0.17 -20.09
N THR A 447 -16.00 -0.54 -21.37
CA THR A 447 -16.39 0.40 -22.44
C THR A 447 -17.89 0.64 -22.52
N LYS A 448 -18.69 -0.30 -21.98
CA LYS A 448 -20.17 -0.23 -21.98
C LYS A 448 -20.73 0.18 -20.64
N ASP A 449 -20.08 -0.28 -19.55
CA ASP A 449 -20.56 -0.07 -18.18
C ASP A 449 -20.18 1.28 -17.60
N HIS A 450 -19.22 1.99 -18.26
CA HIS A 450 -18.75 3.31 -17.85
C HIS A 450 -18.67 4.29 -19.02
N ASP A 451 -18.97 5.56 -18.75
CA ASP A 451 -18.68 6.67 -19.66
C ASP A 451 -17.68 7.63 -18.99
N TYR A 452 -16.40 7.44 -19.32
CA TYR A 452 -15.30 8.29 -18.85
C TYR A 452 -14.79 9.26 -19.92
N SER A 453 -15.58 9.49 -20.99
CA SER A 453 -15.20 10.40 -22.08
C SER A 453 -15.13 11.85 -21.63
N LYS A 454 -16.01 12.24 -20.69
CA LYS A 454 -16.12 13.61 -20.17
C LYS A 454 -15.29 13.81 -18.89
N GLN A 455 -15.27 12.80 -18.02
CA GLN A 455 -14.62 12.90 -16.71
C GLN A 455 -13.98 11.57 -16.32
N ARG A 456 -12.70 11.62 -15.94
CA ARG A 456 -11.98 10.45 -15.43
C ARG A 456 -12.50 10.07 -14.04
N PRO A 457 -12.58 8.75 -13.74
CA PRO A 457 -13.00 8.29 -12.43
C PRO A 457 -11.95 8.64 -11.37
N THR A 458 -12.41 9.00 -10.18
CA THR A 458 -11.60 9.26 -8.99
C THR A 458 -12.01 8.31 -7.87
N TRP A 459 -11.14 8.13 -6.88
CA TRP A 459 -11.43 7.33 -5.68
C TRP A 459 -12.28 8.15 -4.72
N ARG A 460 -13.46 7.67 -4.35
CA ARG A 460 -14.46 8.43 -3.59
C ARG A 460 -15.11 7.59 -2.51
N GLU A 461 -15.34 8.18 -1.36
CA GLU A 461 -16.16 7.61 -0.31
C GLU A 461 -17.64 7.91 -0.58
N ILE A 462 -18.44 6.88 -0.80
CA ILE A 462 -19.87 7.01 -1.13
C ILE A 462 -20.73 7.07 0.14
N VAL A 463 -20.42 6.17 1.09
CA VAL A 463 -20.90 6.16 2.47
C VAL A 463 -19.73 5.85 3.39
N PRO A 464 -19.79 6.15 4.69
CA PRO A 464 -18.68 5.92 5.61
C PRO A 464 -18.10 4.50 5.49
N GLY A 465 -16.81 4.41 5.18
CA GLY A 465 -16.07 3.15 5.00
C GLY A 465 -16.30 2.42 3.67
N HIS A 466 -17.14 2.93 2.76
CA HIS A 466 -17.38 2.34 1.44
C HIS A 466 -16.86 3.26 0.32
N PHE A 467 -15.77 2.86 -0.29
CA PHE A 467 -15.05 3.62 -1.31
C PHE A 467 -15.23 2.99 -2.68
N VAL A 468 -15.46 3.81 -3.70
CA VAL A 468 -15.62 3.35 -5.10
C VAL A 468 -14.87 4.28 -6.04
N ARG A 469 -14.29 3.73 -7.08
CA ARG A 469 -13.69 4.48 -8.19
C ARG A 469 -14.80 4.84 -9.20
N CYS A 470 -15.20 6.10 -9.25
CA CYS A 470 -16.32 6.58 -10.07
C CYS A 470 -16.16 8.04 -10.49
N ASN A 471 -16.98 8.47 -11.48
CA ASN A 471 -17.18 9.87 -11.83
C ASN A 471 -18.38 10.48 -11.08
N ASP A 472 -18.71 11.78 -11.32
CA ASP A 472 -19.79 12.48 -10.62
C ASP A 472 -21.19 11.89 -10.91
N GLU A 473 -21.44 11.45 -12.14
CA GLU A 473 -22.71 10.85 -12.53
C GLU A 473 -22.94 9.49 -11.85
N GLU A 474 -21.89 8.67 -11.79
CA GLU A 474 -21.91 7.35 -11.12
C GLU A 474 -22.05 7.50 -9.61
N GLU A 475 -21.38 8.48 -8.99
CA GLU A 475 -21.52 8.78 -7.57
C GLU A 475 -22.96 9.08 -7.19
N LEU A 476 -23.63 9.95 -7.96
CA LEU A 476 -25.05 10.27 -7.75
C LEU A 476 -25.95 9.03 -7.89
N LYS A 477 -25.64 8.15 -8.84
CA LYS A 477 -26.37 6.90 -9.07
C LYS A 477 -26.18 5.94 -7.88
N TYR A 478 -24.96 5.79 -7.37
CA TYR A 478 -24.66 4.90 -6.25
C TYR A 478 -25.30 5.39 -4.95
N LYS A 479 -25.22 6.71 -4.65
CA LYS A 479 -25.87 7.32 -3.48
C LYS A 479 -27.40 7.17 -3.51
N LYS A 480 -28.04 7.22 -4.69
CA LYS A 480 -29.47 6.98 -4.84
C LYS A 480 -29.83 5.49 -4.66
N GLY A 481 -28.97 4.59 -5.09
CA GLY A 481 -29.17 3.15 -4.97
C GLY A 481 -29.13 2.63 -3.53
N LEU A 482 -28.32 3.25 -2.66
CA LEU A 482 -28.19 2.92 -1.24
C LEU A 482 -29.31 3.50 -0.35
N LYS A 483 -30.10 4.48 -0.86
CA LYS A 483 -31.22 5.08 -0.12
C LYS A 483 -32.56 4.32 -0.29
N LYS A 484 -32.57 3.26 -1.08
CA LYS A 484 -33.72 2.37 -1.29
C LYS A 484 -33.52 1.07 -0.51
#